data_072b21f747bf915fed72349c1341ba4a
#
_entry.id   072b21f747bf915fed72349c1341ba4a
#
_cell.length_a   1.000
_cell.length_b   1.000
_cell.length_c   1.000
_cell.angle_alpha   90.00
_cell.angle_beta   90.00
_cell.angle_gamma   90.00
#
_symmetry.space_group_name_H-M   'P 1'
#
loop_
_entity.id
_entity.type
_entity.pdbx_description
1 polymer ?
#
loop_
_entity_poly.entity_id
_entity_poly.type
_entity_poly.pdbx_seq_one_letter_code
_entity_poly.pdbx_strand_id
1 'polypeptide(L)'
;MLKSLTRAKFEQLIPTIATGAQYAHYWGKWQNVINRLLVSVVAVVVVLILRLILGESAEALILLLAIITGFYWLWCPIYQASMRNAKARRLQYSGFWRSRIEDVYLTEELIGEEETVNQRGELVIVENRERRINLVLGDETGFYVTIQAPLQRIHKGIKRGQTAELLLLSNRQDLSTVDKVTDAYIPRLNLWIGSYPWLQRDVFLEVSRQLGGSRRSPDNYRYDDRALRRRKYKR
;
A
#
# COMPACT_ATOMS: atom_id res chain seq x y z
N MET A 1 -21.90 -4.60 -5.01
CA MET A 1 -21.89 -6.01 -5.49
C MET A 1 -20.68 -6.71 -4.89
N LEU A 2 -20.90 -7.73 -4.08
CA LEU A 2 -19.87 -8.55 -3.42
C LEU A 2 -19.79 -9.93 -4.08
N LYS A 3 -18.58 -10.39 -4.45
CA LYS A 3 -18.32 -11.76 -4.95
C LYS A 3 -17.20 -12.40 -4.14
N SER A 4 -17.45 -13.55 -3.55
CA SER A 4 -16.42 -14.34 -2.88
C SER A 4 -15.37 -14.84 -3.87
N LEU A 5 -14.12 -14.83 -3.46
CA LEU A 5 -12.99 -15.31 -4.25
C LEU A 5 -12.49 -16.66 -3.72
N THR A 6 -11.95 -17.46 -4.63
CA THR A 6 -11.27 -18.70 -4.23
C THR A 6 -9.97 -18.39 -3.49
N ARG A 7 -9.55 -19.29 -2.61
CA ARG A 7 -8.29 -19.16 -1.86
C ARG A 7 -7.08 -18.96 -2.78
N ALA A 8 -7.02 -19.73 -3.87
CA ALA A 8 -5.94 -19.61 -4.85
C ALA A 8 -5.86 -18.21 -5.48
N LYS A 9 -7.02 -17.59 -5.81
CA LYS A 9 -7.05 -16.24 -6.38
C LYS A 9 -6.70 -15.17 -5.33
N PHE A 10 -7.15 -15.35 -4.10
CA PHE A 10 -6.77 -14.50 -2.99
C PHE A 10 -5.25 -14.48 -2.77
N GLU A 11 -4.62 -15.65 -2.81
CA GLU A 11 -3.17 -15.76 -2.64
C GLU A 11 -2.35 -15.15 -3.77
N GLN A 12 -2.90 -15.11 -4.97
CA GLN A 12 -2.33 -14.36 -6.10
C GLN A 12 -2.46 -12.84 -5.92
N LEU A 13 -3.57 -12.38 -5.33
CA LEU A 13 -3.85 -10.96 -5.12
C LEU A 13 -3.03 -10.36 -3.99
N ILE A 14 -2.78 -11.11 -2.90
CA ILE A 14 -1.89 -10.70 -1.81
C ILE A 14 -0.66 -11.62 -1.83
N PRO A 15 0.44 -11.19 -2.45
CA PRO A 15 1.64 -12.01 -2.62
C PRO A 15 2.34 -12.27 -1.29
N THR A 16 3.06 -13.38 -1.19
CA THR A 16 3.86 -13.70 0.00
C THR A 16 5.06 -12.77 0.11
N ILE A 17 5.74 -12.53 -1.02
CA ILE A 17 6.89 -11.63 -1.09
C ILE A 17 6.41 -10.22 -1.47
N ALA A 18 7.08 -9.21 -0.92
CA ALA A 18 6.77 -7.82 -1.20
C ALA A 18 6.79 -7.48 -2.69
N THR A 19 5.79 -6.73 -3.15
CA THR A 19 5.78 -6.13 -4.49
C THR A 19 6.63 -4.85 -4.53
N GLY A 20 6.98 -4.39 -5.74
CA GLY A 20 7.69 -3.12 -5.91
C GLY A 20 6.94 -1.91 -5.30
N ALA A 21 5.61 -1.89 -5.41
CA ALA A 21 4.78 -0.85 -4.79
C ALA A 21 4.83 -0.87 -3.25
N GLN A 22 4.84 -2.08 -2.66
CA GLN A 22 4.97 -2.26 -1.21
C GLN A 22 6.37 -1.89 -0.72
N TYR A 23 7.38 -2.26 -1.48
CA TYR A 23 8.76 -1.86 -1.22
C TYR A 23 8.91 -0.33 -1.23
N ALA A 24 8.42 0.34 -2.29
CA ALA A 24 8.44 1.78 -2.42
C ALA A 24 7.69 2.49 -1.28
N HIS A 25 6.57 1.91 -0.81
CA HIS A 25 5.83 2.44 0.35
C HIS A 25 6.69 2.48 1.62
N TYR A 26 7.48 1.45 1.89
CA TYR A 26 8.37 1.40 3.06
C TYR A 26 9.64 2.24 2.91
N TRP A 27 10.05 2.56 1.69
CA TRP A 27 11.12 3.54 1.45
C TRP A 27 10.70 4.95 1.87
N GLY A 28 9.48 5.34 1.63
CA GLY A 28 8.70 6.49 2.07
C GLY A 28 9.49 7.74 2.48
N LYS A 29 9.66 7.95 3.78
CA LYS A 29 10.32 9.14 4.33
C LYS A 29 11.83 8.89 4.46
N TRP A 30 12.63 9.88 4.06
CA TRP A 30 14.10 9.86 4.14
C TRP A 30 14.63 9.52 5.56
N GLN A 31 13.97 10.01 6.59
CA GLN A 31 14.27 9.70 7.99
C GLN A 31 14.25 8.19 8.28
N ASN A 32 13.30 7.45 7.71
CA ASN A 32 13.23 6.00 7.89
C ASN A 32 14.42 5.29 7.23
N VAL A 33 14.92 5.81 6.11
CA VAL A 33 16.10 5.27 5.41
C VAL A 33 17.35 5.51 6.26
N ILE A 34 17.53 6.73 6.78
CA ILE A 34 18.65 7.09 7.66
C ILE A 34 18.65 6.21 8.92
N ASN A 35 17.51 6.05 9.58
CA ASN A 35 17.42 5.21 10.78
C ASN A 35 17.80 3.75 10.51
N ARG A 36 17.39 3.18 9.37
CA ARG A 36 17.76 1.81 8.98
C ARG A 36 19.25 1.72 8.66
N LEU A 37 19.81 2.73 7.99
CA LEU A 37 21.24 2.80 7.70
C LEU A 37 22.05 2.87 8.99
N LEU A 38 21.62 3.70 9.93
CA LEU A 38 22.25 3.81 11.26
C LEU A 38 22.25 2.44 11.97
N VAL A 39 21.09 1.74 11.97
CA VAL A 39 21.00 0.38 12.55
C VAL A 39 21.97 -0.57 11.85
N SER A 40 22.08 -0.52 10.51
CA SER A 40 23.06 -1.33 9.77
C SER A 40 24.50 -1.05 10.21
N VAL A 41 24.89 0.22 10.32
CA VAL A 41 26.24 0.62 10.74
C VAL A 41 26.54 0.12 12.15
N VAL A 42 25.63 0.37 13.09
CA VAL A 42 25.79 -0.09 14.48
C VAL A 42 25.93 -1.61 14.55
N ALA A 43 25.07 -2.34 13.81
CA ALA A 43 25.12 -3.79 13.78
C ALA A 43 26.43 -4.34 13.19
N VAL A 44 26.96 -3.72 12.13
CA VAL A 44 28.27 -4.08 11.57
C VAL A 44 29.40 -3.84 12.60
N VAL A 45 29.37 -2.72 13.33
CA VAL A 45 30.35 -2.45 14.40
C VAL A 45 30.29 -3.53 15.48
N VAL A 46 29.11 -3.94 15.90
CA VAL A 46 28.91 -5.05 16.85
C VAL A 46 29.48 -6.36 16.29
N VAL A 47 29.26 -6.68 15.01
CA VAL A 47 29.83 -7.88 14.38
C VAL A 47 31.37 -7.83 14.34
N LEU A 48 31.96 -6.64 14.07
CA LEU A 48 33.41 -6.47 14.10
C LEU A 48 33.99 -6.68 15.52
N ILE A 49 33.30 -6.20 16.54
CA ILE A 49 33.72 -6.44 17.95
C ILE A 49 33.62 -7.95 18.26
N LEU A 50 32.56 -8.64 17.84
CA LEU A 50 32.43 -10.08 18.00
C LEU A 50 33.54 -10.85 17.31
N ARG A 51 34.01 -10.40 16.13
CA ARG A 51 35.16 -10.97 15.43
C ARG A 51 36.44 -10.93 16.30
N LEU A 52 36.68 -9.81 16.99
CA LEU A 52 37.85 -9.68 17.88
C LEU A 52 37.79 -10.64 19.07
N ILE A 53 36.56 -10.98 19.54
CA ILE A 53 36.38 -11.87 20.70
C ILE A 53 36.44 -13.34 20.29
N LEU A 54 35.83 -13.73 19.17
CA LEU A 54 35.66 -15.11 18.71
C LEU A 54 36.90 -15.65 17.95
N GLY A 55 37.77 -14.76 17.48
CA GLY A 55 38.93 -15.12 16.68
C GLY A 55 38.60 -15.77 15.33
N GLU A 56 39.57 -16.48 14.74
CA GLU A 56 39.51 -17.06 13.40
C GLU A 56 38.53 -18.25 13.29
N SER A 57 38.17 -18.89 14.39
CA SER A 57 37.34 -20.10 14.40
C SER A 57 35.92 -19.89 13.87
N ALA A 58 35.41 -18.65 13.82
CA ALA A 58 34.05 -18.29 13.43
C ALA A 58 33.99 -17.38 12.18
N GLU A 59 35.08 -17.30 11.40
CA GLU A 59 35.22 -16.28 10.34
C GLU A 59 34.06 -16.33 9.29
N ALA A 60 33.68 -17.51 8.86
CA ALA A 60 32.57 -17.68 7.89
C ALA A 60 31.23 -17.20 8.45
N LEU A 61 30.96 -17.48 9.74
CA LEU A 61 29.72 -17.03 10.40
C LEU A 61 29.72 -15.51 10.58
N ILE A 62 30.85 -14.95 10.97
CA ILE A 62 31.01 -13.49 11.14
C ILE A 62 30.83 -12.77 9.80
N LEU A 63 31.40 -13.30 8.71
CA LEU A 63 31.20 -12.75 7.35
C LEU A 63 29.72 -12.78 6.96
N LEU A 64 29.03 -13.89 7.19
CA LEU A 64 27.60 -14.02 6.92
C LEU A 64 26.78 -12.99 7.71
N LEU A 65 27.06 -12.85 9.01
CA LEU A 65 26.40 -11.85 9.86
C LEU A 65 26.69 -10.42 9.39
N ALA A 66 27.92 -10.13 9.00
CA ALA A 66 28.29 -8.80 8.47
C ALA A 66 27.53 -8.45 7.19
N ILE A 67 27.35 -9.42 6.28
CA ILE A 67 26.57 -9.24 5.06
C ILE A 67 25.10 -8.99 5.41
N ILE A 68 24.48 -9.83 6.24
CA ILE A 68 23.07 -9.70 6.63
C ILE A 68 22.83 -8.34 7.32
N THR A 69 23.66 -7.98 8.28
CA THR A 69 23.50 -6.72 9.04
C THR A 69 23.86 -5.49 8.22
N GLY A 70 24.91 -5.55 7.41
CA GLY A 70 25.31 -4.45 6.53
C GLY A 70 24.27 -4.09 5.49
N PHE A 71 23.54 -5.08 4.95
CA PHE A 71 22.46 -4.86 4.00
C PHE A 71 21.06 -4.77 4.66
N TYR A 72 20.97 -4.65 5.99
CA TYR A 72 19.69 -4.54 6.69
C TYR A 72 18.82 -3.40 6.15
N TRP A 73 19.38 -2.25 5.86
CA TRP A 73 18.65 -1.09 5.32
C TRP A 73 17.97 -1.39 3.99
N LEU A 74 18.50 -2.32 3.20
CA LEU A 74 18.00 -2.70 1.88
C LEU A 74 16.89 -3.77 1.97
N TRP A 75 17.09 -4.83 2.75
CA TRP A 75 16.12 -5.95 2.81
C TRP A 75 15.02 -5.77 3.86
N CYS A 76 15.23 -4.89 4.85
CA CYS A 76 14.26 -4.64 5.91
C CYS A 76 12.86 -4.23 5.35
N PRO A 77 12.73 -3.34 4.34
CA PRO A 77 11.44 -3.03 3.74
C PRO A 77 10.73 -4.24 3.13
N ILE A 78 11.48 -5.14 2.48
CA ILE A 78 10.95 -6.37 1.90
C ILE A 78 10.40 -7.27 3.02
N TYR A 79 11.17 -7.44 4.08
CA TYR A 79 10.77 -8.24 5.24
C TYR A 79 9.50 -7.68 5.91
N GLN A 80 9.45 -6.37 6.17
CA GLN A 80 8.29 -5.74 6.80
C GLN A 80 7.03 -5.88 5.92
N ALA A 81 7.14 -5.66 4.61
CA ALA A 81 6.03 -5.84 3.69
C ALA A 81 5.56 -7.30 3.62
N SER A 82 6.51 -8.25 3.53
CA SER A 82 6.19 -9.69 3.48
C SER A 82 5.52 -10.16 4.77
N MET A 83 5.98 -9.70 5.93
CA MET A 83 5.33 -10.00 7.23
C MET A 83 3.92 -9.41 7.30
N ARG A 84 3.70 -8.22 6.75
CA ARG A 84 2.37 -7.61 6.68
C ARG A 84 1.45 -8.39 5.75
N ASN A 85 1.94 -8.83 4.60
CA ASN A 85 1.22 -9.70 3.68
C ASN A 85 0.88 -11.05 4.34
N ALA A 86 1.83 -11.67 5.03
CA ALA A 86 1.61 -12.93 5.75
C ALA A 86 0.51 -12.81 6.81
N LYS A 87 0.45 -11.68 7.55
CA LYS A 87 -0.64 -11.41 8.50
C LYS A 87 -2.00 -11.29 7.80
N ALA A 88 -2.06 -10.64 6.63
CA ALA A 88 -3.30 -10.53 5.86
C ALA A 88 -3.74 -11.88 5.29
N ARG A 89 -2.80 -12.72 4.85
CA ARG A 89 -3.05 -14.08 4.33
C ARG A 89 -3.54 -15.08 5.38
N ARG A 90 -3.43 -14.76 6.68
CA ARG A 90 -4.04 -15.59 7.75
C ARG A 90 -5.55 -15.54 7.72
N LEU A 91 -6.15 -14.49 7.19
CA LEU A 91 -7.58 -14.41 6.95
C LEU A 91 -7.99 -15.46 5.91
N GLN A 92 -9.07 -16.19 6.19
CA GLN A 92 -9.40 -17.39 5.41
C GLN A 92 -10.19 -17.07 4.15
N TYR A 93 -11.02 -16.02 4.20
CA TYR A 93 -11.96 -15.68 3.13
C TYR A 93 -11.72 -14.28 2.61
N SER A 94 -11.99 -14.10 1.33
CA SER A 94 -11.89 -12.80 0.68
C SER A 94 -13.02 -12.63 -0.33
N GLY A 95 -13.49 -11.39 -0.46
CA GLY A 95 -14.50 -11.02 -1.44
C GLY A 95 -14.05 -9.83 -2.27
N PHE A 96 -14.24 -9.92 -3.57
CA PHE A 96 -14.15 -8.77 -4.46
C PHE A 96 -15.43 -7.93 -4.29
N TRP A 97 -15.25 -6.71 -3.85
CA TRP A 97 -16.35 -5.79 -3.65
C TRP A 97 -16.27 -4.61 -4.60
N ARG A 98 -17.34 -4.46 -5.39
CA ARG A 98 -17.56 -3.29 -6.22
C ARG A 98 -18.58 -2.42 -5.53
N SER A 99 -18.16 -1.25 -5.12
CA SER A 99 -18.92 -0.24 -4.39
C SER A 99 -19.06 1.04 -5.19
N ARG A 100 -19.81 1.99 -4.65
CA ARG A 100 -19.92 3.34 -5.15
C ARG A 100 -19.34 4.29 -4.10
N ILE A 101 -18.69 5.36 -4.53
CA ILE A 101 -18.21 6.42 -3.63
C ILE A 101 -19.44 7.25 -3.22
N GLU A 102 -19.84 7.13 -1.97
CA GLU A 102 -20.98 7.86 -1.40
C GLU A 102 -20.57 9.24 -0.91
N ASP A 103 -19.39 9.34 -0.28
CA ASP A 103 -18.86 10.60 0.21
C ASP A 103 -17.33 10.68 0.08
N VAL A 104 -16.84 11.93 -0.01
CA VAL A 104 -15.42 12.26 -0.04
C VAL A 104 -15.19 13.46 0.84
N TYR A 105 -14.40 13.31 1.91
CA TYR A 105 -14.07 14.42 2.79
C TYR A 105 -12.60 14.40 3.20
N LEU A 106 -12.11 15.54 3.64
CA LEU A 106 -10.73 15.71 4.08
C LEU A 106 -10.68 15.81 5.60
N THR A 107 -9.67 15.17 6.18
CA THR A 107 -9.32 15.29 7.60
C THR A 107 -7.86 15.69 7.73
N GLU A 108 -7.54 16.32 8.84
CA GLU A 108 -6.16 16.56 9.26
C GLU A 108 -5.87 15.63 10.44
N GLU A 109 -4.81 14.84 10.32
CA GLU A 109 -4.37 13.93 11.36
C GLU A 109 -3.02 14.37 11.89
N LEU A 110 -2.89 14.41 13.20
CA LEU A 110 -1.63 14.71 13.89
C LEU A 110 -0.70 13.49 13.71
N ILE A 111 0.42 13.66 13.00
CA ILE A 111 1.38 12.59 12.75
C ILE A 111 2.63 12.67 13.61
N GLY A 112 2.83 13.75 14.33
CA GLY A 112 3.95 13.94 15.23
C GLY A 112 3.94 15.32 15.86
N GLU A 113 4.56 15.40 17.00
CA GLU A 113 4.87 16.64 17.71
C GLU A 113 6.38 16.78 17.73
N GLU A 114 6.91 17.93 17.31
CA GLU A 114 8.33 18.23 17.36
C GLU A 114 8.55 19.43 18.29
N GLU A 115 9.36 19.24 19.31
CA GLU A 115 9.83 20.33 20.16
C GLU A 115 10.89 21.12 19.39
N THR A 116 10.66 22.39 19.17
CA THR A 116 11.61 23.30 18.53
C THR A 116 11.76 24.58 19.34
N VAL A 117 12.85 25.30 19.12
CA VAL A 117 13.08 26.57 19.80
C VAL A 117 12.74 27.71 18.81
N ASN A 118 11.86 28.60 19.26
CA ASN A 118 11.49 29.77 18.45
C ASN A 118 12.64 30.81 18.42
N GLN A 119 12.48 31.86 17.63
CA GLN A 119 13.48 32.95 17.51
C GLN A 119 13.76 33.70 18.83
N ARG A 120 12.93 33.49 19.87
CA ARG A 120 13.06 34.09 21.20
C ARG A 120 13.72 33.15 22.23
N GLY A 121 14.13 31.92 21.80
CA GLY A 121 14.73 30.93 22.69
C GLY A 121 13.71 30.13 23.53
N GLU A 122 12.41 30.26 23.25
CA GLU A 122 11.35 29.52 23.96
C GLU A 122 11.07 28.18 23.28
N LEU A 123 10.88 27.12 24.07
CA LEU A 123 10.43 25.81 23.58
C LEU A 123 9.00 25.93 23.05
N VAL A 124 8.81 25.58 21.80
CA VAL A 124 7.50 25.55 21.13
C VAL A 124 7.25 24.16 20.58
N ILE A 125 6.08 23.60 20.87
CA ILE A 125 5.63 22.34 20.28
C ILE A 125 5.03 22.65 18.90
N VAL A 126 5.65 22.14 17.85
CA VAL A 126 5.14 22.22 16.48
C VAL A 126 4.41 20.92 16.17
N GLU A 127 3.10 21.03 16.00
CA GLU A 127 2.26 19.92 15.56
C GLU A 127 2.45 19.68 14.05
N ASN A 128 2.92 18.51 13.69
CA ASN A 128 3.00 18.09 12.29
C ASN A 128 1.71 17.40 11.90
N ARG A 129 0.86 18.08 11.11
CA ARG A 129 -0.45 17.57 10.66
C ARG A 129 -0.40 17.16 9.20
N GLU A 130 -0.87 15.95 8.90
CA GLU A 130 -1.01 15.43 7.55
C GLU A 130 -2.47 15.50 7.10
N ARG A 131 -2.69 16.07 5.93
CA ARG A 131 -4.03 16.05 5.31
C ARG A 131 -4.30 14.68 4.72
N ARG A 132 -5.46 14.14 5.06
CA ARG A 132 -5.91 12.84 4.57
C ARG A 132 -7.25 12.97 3.84
N ILE A 133 -7.38 12.19 2.79
CA ILE A 133 -8.64 12.00 2.09
C ILE A 133 -9.33 10.75 2.62
N ASN A 134 -10.61 10.87 2.92
CA ASN A 134 -11.48 9.79 3.35
C ASN A 134 -12.52 9.54 2.27
N LEU A 135 -12.63 8.30 1.83
CA LEU A 135 -13.64 7.82 0.89
C LEU A 135 -14.63 6.94 1.63
N VAL A 136 -15.87 7.35 1.70
CA VAL A 136 -16.97 6.50 2.15
C VAL A 136 -17.47 5.71 0.95
N LEU A 137 -17.27 4.42 0.99
CA LEU A 137 -17.70 3.48 -0.02
C LEU A 137 -18.95 2.76 0.46
N GLY A 138 -19.95 2.66 -0.37
CA GLY A 138 -21.20 1.99 -0.06
C GLY A 138 -21.72 1.14 -1.22
N ASP A 139 -22.67 0.27 -0.92
CA ASP A 139 -23.42 -0.46 -1.93
C ASP A 139 -24.93 -0.45 -1.62
N GLU A 140 -25.72 -1.01 -2.53
CA GLU A 140 -27.17 -1.08 -2.44
C GLU A 140 -27.67 -1.93 -1.26
N THR A 141 -26.79 -2.72 -0.63
CA THR A 141 -27.13 -3.55 0.54
C THR A 141 -27.06 -2.80 1.86
N GLY A 142 -26.59 -1.53 1.83
CA GLY A 142 -26.40 -0.71 3.03
C GLY A 142 -25.07 -0.98 3.77
N PHE A 143 -24.16 -1.73 3.14
CA PHE A 143 -22.82 -1.93 3.70
C PHE A 143 -21.91 -0.76 3.33
N TYR A 144 -21.24 -0.20 4.33
CA TYR A 144 -20.34 0.95 4.17
C TYR A 144 -18.95 0.67 4.72
N VAL A 145 -17.94 1.19 4.04
CA VAL A 145 -16.54 1.14 4.46
C VAL A 145 -15.88 2.48 4.17
N THR A 146 -15.08 2.96 5.10
CA THR A 146 -14.26 4.17 4.90
C THR A 146 -12.82 3.79 4.62
N ILE A 147 -12.27 4.30 3.53
CA ILE A 147 -10.86 4.18 3.17
C ILE A 147 -10.19 5.53 3.37
N GLN A 148 -9.09 5.52 4.11
CA GLN A 148 -8.28 6.70 4.36
C GLN A 148 -6.94 6.59 3.63
N ALA A 149 -6.48 7.70 3.05
CA ALA A 149 -5.16 7.80 2.42
C ALA A 149 -4.57 9.20 2.59
N PRO A 150 -3.23 9.35 2.58
CA PRO A 150 -2.58 10.65 2.49
C PRO A 150 -3.05 11.42 1.26
N LEU A 151 -3.37 12.70 1.43
CA LEU A 151 -3.88 13.52 0.33
C LEU A 151 -2.79 13.78 -0.71
N GLN A 152 -3.08 13.44 -1.96
CA GLN A 152 -2.20 13.69 -3.11
C GLN A 152 -2.92 14.50 -4.18
N ARG A 153 -2.16 15.16 -5.04
CA ARG A 153 -2.72 15.98 -6.14
C ARG A 153 -3.59 15.17 -7.11
N ILE A 154 -3.25 13.89 -7.30
CA ILE A 154 -3.99 12.98 -8.18
C ILE A 154 -5.41 12.68 -7.68
N HIS A 155 -5.68 12.86 -6.38
CA HIS A 155 -6.99 12.60 -5.77
C HIS A 155 -8.05 13.64 -6.13
N LYS A 156 -7.68 14.80 -6.73
CA LYS A 156 -8.64 15.86 -7.13
C LYS A 156 -9.71 15.40 -8.12
N GLY A 157 -9.45 14.32 -8.87
CA GLY A 157 -10.41 13.75 -9.82
C GLY A 157 -11.48 12.85 -9.19
N ILE A 158 -11.35 12.53 -7.90
CA ILE A 158 -12.29 11.64 -7.21
C ILE A 158 -13.58 12.41 -6.91
N LYS A 159 -14.72 11.82 -7.28
CA LYS A 159 -16.05 12.40 -7.08
C LYS A 159 -17.02 11.36 -6.58
N ARG A 160 -18.05 11.81 -5.86
CA ARG A 160 -19.21 10.99 -5.48
C ARG A 160 -19.84 10.32 -6.71
N GLY A 161 -20.37 9.12 -6.53
CA GLY A 161 -20.99 8.34 -7.58
C GLY A 161 -20.03 7.54 -8.48
N GLN A 162 -18.72 7.72 -8.36
CA GLN A 162 -17.75 6.90 -9.07
C GLN A 162 -17.69 5.50 -8.46
N THR A 163 -17.38 4.51 -9.30
CA THR A 163 -17.18 3.12 -8.86
C THR A 163 -15.80 2.97 -8.25
N ALA A 164 -15.72 2.28 -7.12
CA ALA A 164 -14.50 1.82 -6.49
C ALA A 164 -14.53 0.30 -6.31
N GLU A 165 -13.40 -0.35 -6.52
CA GLU A 165 -13.24 -1.80 -6.45
C GLU A 165 -12.11 -2.13 -5.48
N LEU A 166 -12.35 -3.09 -4.59
CA LEU A 166 -11.40 -3.47 -3.55
C LEU A 166 -11.63 -4.91 -3.08
N LEU A 167 -10.76 -5.41 -2.22
CA LEU A 167 -10.97 -6.67 -1.53
C LEU A 167 -11.36 -6.43 -0.08
N LEU A 168 -12.36 -7.19 0.35
CA LEU A 168 -12.73 -7.36 1.74
C LEU A 168 -12.16 -8.69 2.22
N LEU A 169 -11.52 -8.70 3.38
CA LEU A 169 -10.93 -9.88 3.98
C LEU A 169 -11.65 -10.20 5.27
N SER A 170 -11.94 -11.48 5.49
CA SER A 170 -12.69 -11.96 6.63
C SER A 170 -12.23 -13.35 7.07
N ASN A 171 -12.48 -13.66 8.34
CA ASN A 171 -12.38 -15.01 8.87
C ASN A 171 -13.69 -15.80 8.69
N ARG A 172 -14.77 -15.15 8.26
CA ARG A 172 -16.08 -15.76 8.02
C ARG A 172 -16.34 -15.96 6.53
N GLN A 173 -16.87 -17.12 6.19
CA GLN A 173 -17.16 -17.49 4.81
C GLN A 173 -18.27 -16.61 4.18
N ASP A 174 -19.22 -16.20 4.99
CA ASP A 174 -20.34 -15.35 4.57
C ASP A 174 -19.96 -13.87 4.38
N LEU A 175 -18.71 -13.48 4.74
CA LEU A 175 -18.23 -12.10 4.70
C LEU A 175 -19.11 -11.12 5.52
N SER A 176 -19.89 -11.64 6.49
CA SER A 176 -20.76 -10.82 7.34
C SER A 176 -20.01 -9.84 8.24
N THR A 177 -18.77 -10.19 8.60
CA THR A 177 -17.83 -9.31 9.31
C THR A 177 -16.60 -9.10 8.45
N VAL A 178 -16.19 -7.86 8.29
CA VAL A 178 -14.98 -7.50 7.54
C VAL A 178 -13.87 -7.18 8.52
N ASP A 179 -12.85 -8.05 8.54
CA ASP A 179 -11.70 -7.88 9.42
C ASP A 179 -10.67 -6.92 8.83
N LYS A 180 -10.60 -6.85 7.51
CA LYS A 180 -9.66 -5.97 6.81
C LYS A 180 -10.16 -5.55 5.43
N VAL A 181 -9.81 -4.32 5.08
CA VAL A 181 -10.06 -3.73 3.77
C VAL A 181 -8.73 -3.42 3.11
N THR A 182 -8.61 -3.69 1.81
CA THR A 182 -7.42 -3.37 1.03
C THR A 182 -7.48 -1.96 0.47
N ASP A 183 -6.46 -1.58 -0.30
CA ASP A 183 -6.51 -0.42 -1.16
C ASP A 183 -7.63 -0.58 -2.21
N ALA A 184 -8.24 0.55 -2.59
CA ALA A 184 -9.29 0.58 -3.60
C ALA A 184 -8.75 1.05 -4.95
N TYR A 185 -9.28 0.46 -6.00
CA TYR A 185 -9.06 0.86 -7.37
C TYR A 185 -10.28 1.60 -7.91
N ILE A 186 -10.07 2.78 -8.52
CA ILE A 186 -11.09 3.58 -9.17
C ILE A 186 -10.92 3.45 -10.69
N PRO A 187 -11.70 2.59 -11.38
CA PRO A 187 -11.48 2.24 -12.79
C PRO A 187 -11.54 3.44 -13.74
N ARG A 188 -12.43 4.41 -13.47
CA ARG A 188 -12.60 5.60 -14.30
C ARG A 188 -11.36 6.48 -14.36
N LEU A 189 -10.61 6.54 -13.27
CA LEU A 189 -9.41 7.39 -13.13
C LEU A 189 -8.13 6.59 -13.29
N ASN A 190 -8.21 5.26 -13.37
CA ASN A 190 -7.07 4.33 -13.28
C ASN A 190 -6.21 4.64 -12.05
N LEU A 191 -6.85 4.84 -10.91
CA LEU A 191 -6.24 5.34 -9.69
C LEU A 191 -6.40 4.33 -8.55
N TRP A 192 -5.31 4.13 -7.81
CA TRP A 192 -5.27 3.35 -6.58
C TRP A 192 -5.26 4.29 -5.38
N ILE A 193 -6.07 3.98 -4.36
CA ILE A 193 -6.17 4.78 -3.15
C ILE A 193 -6.24 3.88 -1.91
N GLY A 194 -5.45 4.21 -0.92
CA GLY A 194 -5.36 3.49 0.34
C GLY A 194 -4.13 3.90 1.14
N SER A 195 -4.10 3.52 2.40
CA SER A 195 -2.96 3.76 3.29
C SER A 195 -1.77 2.84 3.02
N TYR A 196 -2.01 1.71 2.33
CA TYR A 196 -0.98 0.73 2.00
C TYR A 196 -1.35 -0.03 0.71
N PRO A 197 -0.40 -0.30 -0.22
CA PRO A 197 -0.65 -1.02 -1.46
C PRO A 197 -0.68 -2.54 -1.21
N TRP A 198 -1.83 -3.06 -0.81
CA TRP A 198 -2.01 -4.47 -0.49
C TRP A 198 -1.96 -5.38 -1.70
N LEU A 199 -2.50 -4.91 -2.83
CA LEU A 199 -2.87 -5.73 -3.94
C LEU A 199 -1.76 -5.80 -5.01
N GLN A 200 -1.58 -6.98 -5.58
CA GLN A 200 -0.84 -7.12 -6.82
C GLN A 200 -1.69 -6.56 -7.96
N ARG A 201 -1.29 -5.40 -8.46
CA ARG A 201 -2.09 -4.56 -9.36
C ARG A 201 -2.50 -5.28 -10.64
N ASP A 202 -1.57 -5.98 -11.29
CA ASP A 202 -1.83 -6.68 -12.56
C ASP A 202 -2.88 -7.78 -12.39
N VAL A 203 -2.75 -8.60 -11.34
CA VAL A 203 -3.70 -9.67 -11.01
C VAL A 203 -5.06 -9.08 -10.63
N PHE A 204 -5.09 -7.98 -9.89
CA PHE A 204 -6.35 -7.33 -9.51
C PHE A 204 -7.07 -6.76 -10.73
N LEU A 205 -6.36 -6.12 -11.66
CA LEU A 205 -6.95 -5.59 -12.89
C LEU A 205 -7.52 -6.70 -13.78
N GLU A 206 -6.92 -7.88 -13.77
CA GLU A 206 -7.47 -9.06 -14.44
C GLU A 206 -8.80 -9.50 -13.79
N VAL A 207 -8.83 -9.61 -12.45
CA VAL A 207 -10.04 -9.94 -11.69
C VAL A 207 -11.13 -8.88 -11.91
N SER A 208 -10.76 -7.60 -11.86
CA SER A 208 -11.67 -6.48 -12.13
C SER A 208 -12.28 -6.59 -13.53
N ARG A 209 -11.50 -6.96 -14.55
CA ARG A 209 -12.01 -7.18 -15.92
C ARG A 209 -12.93 -8.38 -16.00
N GLN A 210 -12.56 -9.51 -15.40
CA GLN A 210 -13.38 -10.74 -15.43
C GLN A 210 -14.69 -10.56 -14.68
N LEU A 211 -14.67 -9.96 -13.50
CA LEU A 211 -15.84 -9.77 -12.65
C LEU A 211 -16.62 -8.49 -12.99
N GLY A 212 -15.94 -7.49 -13.54
CA GLY A 212 -16.49 -6.21 -13.94
C GLY A 212 -17.03 -6.17 -15.38
N GLY A 213 -16.64 -7.11 -16.20
CA GLY A 213 -16.85 -7.13 -17.65
C GLY A 213 -18.29 -7.34 -18.13
N SER A 214 -19.27 -7.50 -17.23
CA SER A 214 -20.67 -7.70 -17.65
C SER A 214 -21.37 -6.44 -18.16
N ARG A 215 -20.73 -5.24 -18.15
CA ARG A 215 -21.34 -3.99 -18.63
C ARG A 215 -20.37 -2.98 -19.25
N ARG A 216 -19.30 -3.39 -19.92
CA ARG A 216 -18.59 -2.47 -20.81
C ARG A 216 -19.14 -2.60 -22.22
N SER A 217 -19.93 -1.59 -22.64
CA SER A 217 -20.19 -1.33 -24.07
C SER A 217 -18.87 -1.25 -24.84
N PRO A 218 -18.79 -1.82 -26.06
CA PRO A 218 -17.59 -1.80 -26.90
C PRO A 218 -17.16 -0.41 -27.37
N ASP A 219 -17.93 0.62 -27.08
CA ASP A 219 -17.73 1.96 -27.66
C ASP A 219 -16.56 2.77 -27.13
N ASN A 220 -15.95 2.38 -26.01
CA ASN A 220 -14.87 3.19 -25.41
C ASN A 220 -13.46 2.91 -25.96
N TYR A 221 -13.26 1.84 -26.75
CA TYR A 221 -11.97 1.57 -27.41
C TYR A 221 -11.78 2.38 -28.71
N ARG A 222 -12.84 2.91 -29.29
CA ARG A 222 -12.76 3.68 -30.55
C ARG A 222 -12.25 5.14 -30.36
N TYR A 223 -12.28 5.66 -29.14
CA TYR A 223 -11.86 7.04 -28.90
C TYR A 223 -10.36 7.21 -28.70
N ASP A 224 -9.68 6.19 -28.15
CA ASP A 224 -8.25 6.29 -27.84
C ASP A 224 -7.36 6.09 -29.09
N ASP A 225 -7.78 5.26 -30.04
CA ASP A 225 -7.03 5.03 -31.28
C ASP A 225 -7.07 6.27 -32.22
N ARG A 226 -8.10 7.10 -32.15
CA ARG A 226 -8.17 8.34 -32.92
C ARG A 226 -7.28 9.45 -32.34
N ALA A 227 -7.10 9.49 -31.03
CA ALA A 227 -6.22 10.44 -30.36
C ALA A 227 -4.74 10.13 -30.63
N LEU A 228 -4.37 8.85 -30.68
CA LEU A 228 -3.01 8.40 -31.00
C LEU A 228 -2.65 8.62 -32.48
N ARG A 229 -3.59 8.43 -33.41
CA ARG A 229 -3.38 8.70 -34.84
C ARG A 229 -3.20 10.18 -35.14
N ARG A 230 -3.87 11.09 -34.44
CA ARG A 230 -3.69 12.55 -34.65
C ARG A 230 -2.34 13.09 -34.18
N ARG A 231 -1.65 12.42 -33.24
CA ARG A 231 -0.29 12.78 -32.81
C ARG A 231 0.81 12.34 -33.78
N LYS A 232 0.57 11.32 -34.62
CA LYS A 232 1.56 10.84 -35.62
C LYS A 232 1.61 11.68 -36.90
N TYR A 233 0.63 12.54 -37.15
CA TYR A 233 0.57 13.38 -38.38
C TYR A 233 0.90 14.88 -38.12
N LYS A 234 1.43 15.23 -36.94
CA LYS A 234 1.88 16.58 -36.60
C LYS A 234 3.37 16.63 -36.22
N ARG A 235 4.20 15.84 -36.88
CA ARG A 235 5.65 16.01 -36.90
C ARG A 235 6.11 16.07 -38.34
#